data_d19f3a5dc4742ca7926da8ce5f75b045
#
_entry.id   d19f3a5dc4742ca7926da8ce5f75b045
#
_cell.length_a   1.000
_cell.length_b   1.000
_cell.length_c   1.000
_cell.angle_alpha   90.00
_cell.angle_beta   90.00
_cell.angle_gamma   90.00
#
_symmetry.space_group_name_H-M   'P 1'
#
loop_
_entity.id
_entity.type
_entity.pdbx_description
1 polymer ?
#
loop_
_entity_poly.entity_id
_entity_poly.type
_entity_poly.pdbx_seq_one_letter_code
_entity_poly.pdbx_strand_id
1 'polypeptide(L)'
;MSPPFRSASAVAQPDDWERHKQSIAHLYLEENKPLKEVAAIMLEKHNFKATPKMYKYRFQVWGFRKNLSASEIRLLEAKSIAGKKSELPVVNGRKLGSKRLKSRVNRANTQSSQPAHANNNRAVLMPIPKVISAPDSFRLAENVFHAVLSYSKMQSNSWDFTIYDEGGNATSTWMTLTHLAVYRISERENLAANFKILNKTCEDFRSVMQRQEPLLVWATYYTILHLLNIGSDLAASFVKLAAGFSSVYFGKSHPFTVLWPNLLRMSASDVRQLSMPLMDAQFALMNSETPSGKLFISKYTVDRAKKLHDLQILSPEATHSKMDTVIQSLRPNIGSGLDIPTIRARVVVIYILKACIYIDAQEYSKVEAILEEIEPWVKENGILVNFLEIKAIVLSETGRCESAEYYYKLALAKAQELLRESNPARIGFSFMALQEFYEKTGDTEAAQAVRDDYNKHLKSMVGETSQNEVLGDEAEEVQGT
;
A
#
# COMPACT_ATOMS: atom_id res chain seq x y z
N MET A 1 41.10 20.65 33.79
CA MET A 1 40.77 19.26 33.45
C MET A 1 40.66 19.15 31.95
N SER A 2 41.64 18.55 31.31
CA SER A 2 41.67 18.31 29.87
C SER A 2 40.78 17.13 29.54
N PRO A 3 39.97 17.15 28.40
CA PRO A 3 39.15 16.02 28.04
C PRO A 3 39.99 14.81 27.59
N PRO A 4 39.52 13.60 27.82
CA PRO A 4 40.30 12.41 27.54
C PRO A 4 40.51 12.21 26.03
N PHE A 5 41.73 11.91 25.64
CA PHE A 5 42.16 11.48 24.31
C PHE A 5 41.30 10.24 23.86
N ARG A 6 40.43 10.41 22.89
CA ARG A 6 39.78 9.28 22.22
C ARG A 6 40.78 8.59 21.30
N SER A 7 40.90 7.29 21.42
CA SER A 7 41.78 6.42 20.64
C SER A 7 41.52 6.52 19.13
N ALA A 8 42.61 6.54 18.35
CA ALA A 8 42.69 6.81 16.91
C ALA A 8 42.17 5.64 16.04
N SER A 9 40.88 5.24 16.15
CA SER A 9 40.35 4.13 15.29
C SER A 9 38.83 4.18 15.02
N ALA A 10 38.09 5.15 15.48
CA ALA A 10 36.64 5.18 15.27
C ALA A 10 36.29 5.78 13.90
N VAL A 11 35.51 5.04 13.11
CA VAL A 11 34.87 5.53 11.88
C VAL A 11 33.89 6.65 12.25
N ALA A 12 33.82 7.70 11.43
CA ALA A 12 32.97 8.87 11.64
C ALA A 12 31.50 8.51 11.95
N GLN A 13 31.00 8.95 13.11
CA GLN A 13 29.65 8.75 13.59
C GLN A 13 28.69 9.81 13.01
N PRO A 14 27.36 9.63 13.05
CA PRO A 14 26.39 10.61 12.52
C PRO A 14 26.61 12.03 13.05
N ASP A 15 26.86 12.21 14.34
CA ASP A 15 27.07 13.52 14.98
C ASP A 15 28.37 14.21 14.53
N ASP A 16 29.40 13.44 14.19
CA ASP A 16 30.65 13.97 13.69
C ASP A 16 30.45 14.59 12.29
N TRP A 17 29.56 14.05 11.48
CA TRP A 17 29.24 14.61 10.17
C TRP A 17 28.56 15.98 10.27
N GLU A 18 27.60 16.16 11.19
CA GLU A 18 26.93 17.45 11.35
C GLU A 18 27.90 18.48 11.95
N ARG A 19 28.77 18.09 12.88
CA ARG A 19 29.80 18.96 13.44
C ARG A 19 30.77 19.51 12.39
N HIS A 20 31.15 18.68 11.43
CA HIS A 20 32.12 19.04 10.39
C HIS A 20 31.49 19.47 9.06
N LYS A 21 30.17 19.54 8.96
CA LYS A 21 29.43 19.87 7.74
C LYS A 21 29.86 21.19 7.10
N GLN A 22 30.02 22.25 7.92
CA GLN A 22 30.46 23.57 7.43
C GLN A 22 31.89 23.55 6.89
N SER A 23 32.82 22.91 7.60
CA SER A 23 34.22 22.79 7.15
C SER A 23 34.31 21.97 5.85
N ILE A 24 33.54 20.89 5.74
CA ILE A 24 33.48 20.08 4.51
C ILE A 24 32.87 20.87 3.36
N ALA A 25 31.78 21.64 3.61
CA ALA A 25 31.16 22.51 2.62
C ALA A 25 32.13 23.57 2.09
N HIS A 26 32.84 24.24 2.99
CA HIS A 26 33.85 25.25 2.65
C HIS A 26 34.94 24.65 1.74
N LEU A 27 35.56 23.56 2.14
CA LEU A 27 36.61 22.90 1.35
C LEU A 27 36.10 22.41 0.00
N TYR A 28 34.89 21.79 -0.02
CA TYR A 28 34.39 21.14 -1.22
C TYR A 28 33.72 22.11 -2.20
N LEU A 29 32.88 23.05 -1.68
CA LEU A 29 32.08 23.94 -2.55
C LEU A 29 32.80 25.26 -2.78
N GLU A 30 33.39 25.88 -1.75
CA GLU A 30 34.01 27.22 -1.85
C GLU A 30 35.44 27.14 -2.37
N GLU A 31 36.30 26.32 -1.76
CA GLU A 31 37.67 26.13 -2.22
C GLU A 31 37.76 25.21 -3.47
N ASN A 32 36.68 24.52 -3.81
CA ASN A 32 36.61 23.65 -4.97
C ASN A 32 37.60 22.48 -4.97
N LYS A 33 38.02 21.99 -3.80
CA LYS A 33 38.96 20.87 -3.71
C LYS A 33 38.36 19.55 -4.12
N PRO A 34 39.12 18.68 -4.79
CA PRO A 34 38.63 17.31 -5.13
C PRO A 34 38.33 16.53 -3.84
N LEU A 35 37.36 15.62 -3.88
CA LEU A 35 36.93 14.85 -2.73
C LEU A 35 38.08 14.15 -1.99
N LYS A 36 39.07 13.63 -2.74
CA LYS A 36 40.25 12.98 -2.18
C LYS A 36 41.06 13.91 -1.27
N GLU A 37 41.21 15.18 -1.69
CA GLU A 37 41.92 16.21 -0.94
C GLU A 37 41.09 16.68 0.27
N VAL A 38 39.78 16.85 0.12
CA VAL A 38 38.88 17.15 1.26
C VAL A 38 38.99 16.07 2.32
N ALA A 39 38.96 14.81 1.95
CA ALA A 39 39.08 13.70 2.91
C ALA A 39 40.46 13.68 3.62
N ALA A 40 41.55 14.00 2.89
CA ALA A 40 42.88 14.09 3.46
C ALA A 40 42.98 15.26 4.49
N ILE A 41 42.49 16.44 4.14
CA ILE A 41 42.47 17.61 5.03
C ILE A 41 41.63 17.36 6.28
N MET A 42 40.47 16.73 6.12
CA MET A 42 39.58 16.40 7.24
C MET A 42 40.22 15.38 8.18
N LEU A 43 40.95 14.43 7.64
CA LEU A 43 41.70 13.46 8.45
C LEU A 43 42.85 14.15 9.20
N GLU A 44 43.65 14.99 8.52
CA GLU A 44 44.81 15.64 9.05
C GLU A 44 44.46 16.70 10.11
N LYS A 45 43.50 17.59 9.80
CA LYS A 45 43.18 18.75 10.66
C LYS A 45 42.15 18.46 11.75
N HIS A 46 41.26 17.50 11.51
CA HIS A 46 40.11 17.22 12.38
C HIS A 46 40.06 15.80 12.89
N ASN A 47 41.07 14.96 12.55
CA ASN A 47 41.09 13.53 12.85
C ASN A 47 39.78 12.81 12.44
N PHE A 48 39.17 13.29 11.33
CA PHE A 48 37.88 12.84 10.85
C PHE A 48 38.09 11.78 9.77
N LYS A 49 37.98 10.51 10.16
CA LYS A 49 38.20 9.34 9.28
C LYS A 49 36.92 8.88 8.62
N ALA A 50 36.78 9.14 7.33
CA ALA A 50 35.63 8.68 6.53
C ALA A 50 36.08 8.25 5.12
N THR A 51 35.38 7.27 4.55
CA THR A 51 35.66 6.78 3.21
C THR A 51 35.07 7.70 2.14
N PRO A 52 35.62 7.73 0.90
CA PRO A 52 35.05 8.49 -0.19
C PRO A 52 33.56 8.14 -0.48
N LYS A 53 33.14 6.89 -0.21
CA LYS A 53 31.75 6.44 -0.34
C LYS A 53 30.84 7.13 0.67
N MET A 54 31.29 7.27 1.91
CA MET A 54 30.56 7.97 2.97
C MET A 54 30.40 9.46 2.65
N TYR A 55 31.45 10.13 2.18
CA TYR A 55 31.37 11.53 1.72
C TYR A 55 30.37 11.68 0.57
N LYS A 56 30.40 10.82 -0.45
CA LYS A 56 29.46 10.88 -1.58
C LYS A 56 28.02 10.74 -1.12
N TYR A 57 27.73 9.82 -0.18
CA TYR A 57 26.43 9.66 0.42
C TYR A 57 25.98 10.94 1.16
N ARG A 58 26.84 11.48 2.03
CA ARG A 58 26.53 12.74 2.76
C ARG A 58 26.36 13.93 1.84
N PHE A 59 27.14 14.05 0.78
CA PHE A 59 26.98 15.09 -0.23
C PHE A 59 25.62 15.01 -0.94
N GLN A 60 25.15 13.80 -1.20
CA GLN A 60 23.80 13.61 -1.75
C GLN A 60 22.73 14.05 -0.77
N VAL A 61 22.83 13.68 0.51
CA VAL A 61 21.88 14.08 1.56
C VAL A 61 21.89 15.58 1.80
N TRP A 62 23.07 16.21 1.80
CA TRP A 62 23.23 17.65 2.02
C TRP A 62 23.00 18.50 0.75
N GLY A 63 22.80 17.87 -0.40
CA GLY A 63 22.62 18.58 -1.68
C GLY A 63 23.90 19.24 -2.22
N PHE A 64 25.11 18.84 -1.77
CA PHE A 64 26.39 19.40 -2.20
C PHE A 64 26.73 18.96 -3.62
N ARG A 65 26.66 19.87 -4.58
CA ARG A 65 26.96 19.62 -5.99
C ARG A 65 27.94 20.65 -6.54
N LYS A 66 29.02 20.22 -7.20
CA LYS A 66 29.97 21.08 -7.93
C LYS A 66 29.53 21.40 -9.35
N ASN A 67 28.76 20.52 -9.96
CA ASN A 67 28.35 20.64 -11.34
C ASN A 67 26.86 20.95 -11.42
N LEU A 68 26.53 21.88 -12.32
CA LEU A 68 25.14 22.13 -12.69
C LEU A 68 24.57 20.91 -13.43
N SER A 69 23.32 20.59 -13.15
CA SER A 69 22.58 19.62 -13.95
C SER A 69 22.32 20.17 -15.35
N ALA A 70 22.02 19.27 -16.30
CA ALA A 70 21.68 19.69 -17.68
C ALA A 70 20.46 20.61 -17.72
N SER A 71 19.51 20.44 -16.79
CA SER A 71 18.32 21.30 -16.65
C SER A 71 18.67 22.70 -16.13
N GLU A 72 19.58 22.82 -15.16
CA GLU A 72 20.06 24.10 -14.65
C GLU A 72 20.85 24.87 -15.71
N ILE A 73 21.68 24.17 -16.50
CA ILE A 73 22.43 24.78 -17.61
C ILE A 73 21.45 25.32 -18.66
N ARG A 74 20.40 24.58 -19.02
CA ARG A 74 19.38 25.02 -19.98
C ARG A 74 18.56 26.22 -19.46
N LEU A 75 18.25 26.24 -18.17
CA LEU A 75 17.54 27.37 -17.55
C LEU A 75 18.38 28.65 -17.58
N LEU A 76 19.69 28.55 -17.33
CA LEU A 76 20.62 29.67 -17.40
C LEU A 76 20.82 30.17 -18.84
N GLU A 77 20.82 29.27 -19.80
CA GLU A 77 20.86 29.57 -21.24
C GLU A 77 19.59 30.33 -21.69
N ALA A 78 18.41 29.84 -21.27
CA ALA A 78 17.13 30.49 -21.57
C ALA A 78 17.07 31.93 -20.98
N LYS A 79 17.57 32.14 -19.76
CA LYS A 79 17.65 33.47 -19.12
C LYS A 79 18.66 34.39 -19.80
N SER A 80 19.75 33.85 -20.34
CA SER A 80 20.73 34.62 -21.10
C SER A 80 20.20 35.10 -22.47
N ILE A 81 19.33 34.30 -23.11
CA ILE A 81 18.71 34.64 -24.42
C ILE A 81 17.60 35.69 -24.26
N ALA A 82 16.94 35.78 -23.09
CA ALA A 82 15.86 36.72 -22.81
C ALA A 82 16.29 38.18 -22.62
N GLY A 83 17.53 38.55 -22.98
CA GLY A 83 17.96 39.93 -23.21
C GLY A 83 18.09 40.84 -22.01
N LYS A 84 17.98 40.36 -20.77
CA LYS A 84 18.35 41.16 -19.58
C LYS A 84 19.85 41.03 -19.36
N LYS A 85 20.62 42.10 -19.68
CA LYS A 85 21.98 42.31 -19.17
C LYS A 85 21.93 42.37 -17.64
N SER A 86 21.83 41.25 -16.99
CA SER A 86 21.85 41.11 -15.56
C SER A 86 22.88 40.08 -15.17
N GLU A 87 23.60 40.41 -14.17
CA GLU A 87 24.65 39.71 -13.42
C GLU A 87 24.90 38.25 -13.78
N LEU A 88 26.18 37.91 -13.97
CA LEU A 88 26.61 36.54 -14.18
C LEU A 88 26.01 35.60 -13.14
N PRO A 89 25.39 34.49 -13.53
CA PRO A 89 24.72 33.61 -12.60
C PRO A 89 25.66 33.09 -11.52
N VAL A 90 25.26 33.28 -10.26
CA VAL A 90 25.99 32.80 -9.10
C VAL A 90 25.55 31.38 -8.81
N VAL A 91 26.47 30.42 -8.86
CA VAL A 91 26.22 29.01 -8.52
C VAL A 91 27.14 28.62 -7.39
N ASN A 92 26.56 28.21 -6.26
CA ASN A 92 27.29 27.87 -5.04
C ASN A 92 28.27 29.02 -4.59
N GLY A 93 27.79 30.27 -4.59
CA GLY A 93 28.54 31.43 -4.17
C GLY A 93 29.55 32.00 -5.17
N ARG A 94 29.68 31.40 -6.39
CA ARG A 94 30.64 31.86 -7.42
C ARG A 94 29.95 32.35 -8.69
N LYS A 95 30.43 33.53 -9.20
CA LYS A 95 30.02 34.03 -10.52
C LYS A 95 30.62 33.15 -11.62
N LEU A 96 29.76 32.56 -12.46
CA LEU A 96 30.18 31.76 -13.61
C LEU A 96 30.59 32.65 -14.77
N GLY A 97 31.87 32.62 -15.13
CA GLY A 97 32.38 33.35 -16.29
C GLY A 97 31.75 32.88 -17.60
N SER A 98 31.41 33.82 -18.49
CA SER A 98 30.71 33.56 -19.76
C SER A 98 31.41 32.52 -20.68
N LYS A 99 32.74 32.44 -20.66
CA LYS A 99 33.52 31.41 -21.40
C LYS A 99 33.25 29.98 -20.87
N ARG A 100 33.13 29.80 -19.53
CA ARG A 100 32.84 28.48 -18.96
C ARG A 100 31.38 28.05 -19.19
N LEU A 101 30.45 29.00 -19.21
CA LEU A 101 29.05 28.72 -19.53
C LEU A 101 28.94 28.25 -21.00
N LYS A 102 29.52 29.00 -21.93
CA LYS A 102 29.53 28.62 -23.38
C LYS A 102 30.18 27.26 -23.64
N SER A 103 31.30 26.94 -22.99
CA SER A 103 31.98 25.63 -23.15
C SER A 103 31.14 24.46 -22.62
N ARG A 104 30.38 24.66 -21.54
CA ARG A 104 29.49 23.61 -20.98
C ARG A 104 28.21 23.45 -21.79
N VAL A 105 27.67 24.53 -22.35
CA VAL A 105 26.53 24.52 -23.26
C VAL A 105 26.91 23.76 -24.56
N ASN A 106 28.07 24.05 -25.13
CA ASN A 106 28.56 23.37 -26.34
C ASN A 106 28.77 21.86 -26.08
N ARG A 107 29.29 21.44 -24.91
CA ARG A 107 29.44 20.04 -24.55
C ARG A 107 28.09 19.32 -24.38
N ALA A 108 27.09 19.99 -23.79
CA ALA A 108 25.74 19.42 -23.61
C ALA A 108 25.05 19.23 -24.98
N ASN A 109 25.30 20.13 -25.94
CA ASN A 109 24.76 20.06 -27.29
C ASN A 109 25.50 19.02 -28.19
N THR A 110 26.78 18.75 -27.96
CA THR A 110 27.55 17.75 -28.72
C THR A 110 27.26 16.31 -28.29
N GLN A 111 26.76 16.07 -27.09
CA GLN A 111 26.36 14.73 -26.62
C GLN A 111 24.98 14.27 -27.13
N SER A 112 24.22 15.16 -27.79
CA SER A 112 22.90 14.82 -28.36
C SER A 112 22.91 14.63 -29.89
N SER A 113 24.05 14.65 -30.55
CA SER A 113 24.16 14.49 -32.02
C SER A 113 24.98 13.26 -32.38
N GLN A 114 24.32 12.13 -32.59
CA GLN A 114 24.80 11.13 -33.57
C GLN A 114 24.09 11.36 -34.92
N PRO A 115 24.79 11.21 -36.06
CA PRO A 115 24.29 11.64 -37.36
C PRO A 115 23.34 10.61 -37.96
N ALA A 116 22.11 11.01 -38.24
CA ALA A 116 21.24 10.35 -39.20
C ALA A 116 21.37 11.06 -40.56
N HIS A 117 21.47 10.25 -41.58
CA HIS A 117 21.70 10.64 -42.98
C HIS A 117 20.81 11.77 -43.49
N ALA A 118 21.43 12.67 -44.23
CA ALA A 118 20.82 13.80 -44.91
C ALA A 118 19.81 13.36 -45.99
N ASN A 119 18.60 13.93 -45.92
CA ASN A 119 17.78 14.16 -47.12
C ASN A 119 17.26 15.60 -47.09
N ASN A 120 17.66 16.36 -48.11
CA ASN A 120 17.31 17.76 -48.34
C ASN A 120 15.82 17.89 -48.69
N ASN A 121 15.02 18.39 -47.76
CA ASN A 121 13.80 19.17 -48.06
C ASN A 121 13.64 20.26 -47.00
N ARG A 122 13.90 21.50 -47.40
CA ARG A 122 13.73 22.71 -46.61
C ARG A 122 12.23 22.95 -46.35
N ALA A 123 11.69 22.29 -45.32
CA ALA A 123 10.51 22.81 -44.61
C ALA A 123 11.03 23.63 -43.44
N VAL A 124 10.59 24.88 -43.31
CA VAL A 124 10.84 25.71 -42.10
C VAL A 124 10.09 25.04 -40.95
N LEU A 125 10.76 24.15 -40.27
CA LEU A 125 10.25 23.57 -39.04
C LEU A 125 10.30 24.65 -37.96
N MET A 126 9.13 25.18 -37.59
CA MET A 126 8.95 25.89 -36.35
C MET A 126 9.53 24.99 -35.21
N PRO A 127 10.34 25.51 -34.29
CA PRO A 127 10.85 24.70 -33.20
C PRO A 127 9.65 24.16 -32.42
N ILE A 128 9.48 22.86 -32.44
CA ILE A 128 8.49 22.18 -31.58
C ILE A 128 8.81 22.62 -30.15
N PRO A 129 7.84 23.21 -29.42
CA PRO A 129 8.04 23.58 -28.03
C PRO A 129 8.57 22.34 -27.31
N LYS A 130 9.75 22.40 -26.71
CA LYS A 130 10.25 21.32 -25.86
C LYS A 130 9.15 21.05 -24.85
N VAL A 131 8.61 19.84 -24.88
CA VAL A 131 7.53 19.41 -23.98
C VAL A 131 7.96 19.79 -22.58
N ILE A 132 7.26 20.74 -21.97
CA ILE A 132 7.43 21.06 -20.55
C ILE A 132 6.96 19.81 -19.84
N SER A 133 7.92 19.00 -19.34
CA SER A 133 7.54 17.84 -18.55
C SER A 133 6.81 18.34 -17.30
N ALA A 134 5.61 17.84 -17.07
CA ALA A 134 4.85 18.12 -15.87
C ALA A 134 5.72 17.88 -14.62
N PRO A 135 5.48 18.62 -13.52
CA PRO A 135 6.10 18.33 -12.24
C PRO A 135 6.02 16.83 -11.92
N ASP A 136 7.02 16.28 -11.24
CA ASP A 136 7.10 14.83 -10.95
C ASP A 136 5.82 14.30 -10.30
N SER A 137 5.15 15.08 -9.46
CA SER A 137 3.87 14.71 -8.82
C SER A 137 2.78 14.39 -9.85
N PHE A 138 2.56 15.22 -10.85
CA PHE A 138 1.55 14.97 -11.90
C PHE A 138 1.97 13.85 -12.84
N ARG A 139 3.23 13.83 -13.24
CA ARG A 139 3.74 12.80 -14.15
C ARG A 139 3.72 11.41 -13.52
N LEU A 140 4.03 11.27 -12.23
CA LEU A 140 3.98 9.99 -11.54
C LEU A 140 2.55 9.49 -11.40
N ALA A 141 1.61 10.35 -11.04
CA ALA A 141 0.19 10.02 -11.00
C ALA A 141 -0.33 9.56 -12.37
N GLU A 142 -0.03 10.32 -13.43
CA GLU A 142 -0.40 9.98 -14.81
C GLU A 142 0.17 8.63 -15.24
N ASN A 143 1.44 8.34 -14.94
CA ASN A 143 2.06 7.06 -15.22
C ASN A 143 1.41 5.90 -14.47
N VAL A 144 1.00 6.11 -13.22
CA VAL A 144 0.26 5.11 -12.41
C VAL A 144 -1.11 4.86 -13.03
N PHE A 145 -1.85 5.90 -13.42
CA PHE A 145 -3.12 5.77 -14.14
C PHE A 145 -2.94 4.98 -15.43
N HIS A 146 -1.99 5.39 -16.27
CA HIS A 146 -1.73 4.72 -17.54
C HIS A 146 -1.37 3.24 -17.33
N ALA A 147 -0.54 2.91 -16.34
CA ALA A 147 -0.17 1.54 -16.03
C ALA A 147 -1.38 0.70 -15.60
N VAL A 148 -2.22 1.20 -14.68
CA VAL A 148 -3.40 0.48 -14.19
C VAL A 148 -4.44 0.32 -15.29
N LEU A 149 -4.74 1.37 -16.07
CA LEU A 149 -5.72 1.30 -17.14
C LEU A 149 -5.26 0.39 -18.29
N SER A 150 -3.95 0.43 -18.64
CA SER A 150 -3.38 -0.47 -19.65
C SER A 150 -3.42 -1.93 -19.20
N TYR A 151 -3.11 -2.20 -17.93
CA TYR A 151 -3.23 -3.53 -17.32
C TYR A 151 -4.69 -4.03 -17.37
N SER A 152 -5.63 -3.21 -16.90
CA SER A 152 -7.04 -3.58 -16.84
C SER A 152 -7.63 -3.82 -18.24
N LYS A 153 -7.29 -2.98 -19.21
CA LYS A 153 -7.72 -3.16 -20.61
C LYS A 153 -7.15 -4.43 -21.23
N MET A 154 -5.89 -4.76 -20.93
CA MET A 154 -5.25 -5.97 -21.41
C MET A 154 -5.91 -7.24 -20.87
N GLN A 155 -6.35 -7.22 -19.60
CA GLN A 155 -6.88 -8.37 -18.90
C GLN A 155 -8.42 -8.49 -18.96
N SER A 156 -9.14 -7.39 -19.23
CA SER A 156 -10.60 -7.35 -19.13
C SER A 156 -11.33 -8.45 -19.90
N ASN A 157 -10.80 -8.86 -21.06
CA ASN A 157 -11.40 -9.92 -21.88
C ASN A 157 -11.15 -11.36 -21.34
N SER A 158 -10.19 -11.53 -20.42
CA SER A 158 -9.86 -12.83 -19.80
C SER A 158 -10.59 -13.06 -18.49
N TRP A 159 -11.26 -12.04 -17.93
CA TRP A 159 -11.94 -12.15 -16.65
C TRP A 159 -13.34 -12.74 -16.80
N ASP A 160 -13.57 -13.89 -16.18
CA ASP A 160 -14.90 -14.48 -16.00
C ASP A 160 -15.42 -14.10 -14.60
N PHE A 161 -16.31 -13.12 -14.53
CA PHE A 161 -16.85 -12.61 -13.28
C PHE A 161 -17.77 -13.59 -12.55
N THR A 162 -18.25 -14.66 -13.19
CA THR A 162 -19.07 -15.68 -12.54
C THR A 162 -18.28 -16.45 -11.50
N ILE A 163 -17.03 -16.78 -11.81
CA ILE A 163 -16.12 -17.52 -10.93
C ILE A 163 -15.75 -16.68 -9.68
N TYR A 164 -15.68 -15.36 -9.83
CA TYR A 164 -15.21 -14.46 -8.77
C TYR A 164 -16.31 -14.00 -7.81
N ASP A 165 -17.59 -14.21 -8.12
CA ASP A 165 -18.70 -13.78 -7.27
C ASP A 165 -18.97 -14.74 -6.10
N GLU A 166 -18.66 -16.01 -6.24
CA GLU A 166 -18.90 -17.07 -5.23
C GLU A 166 -17.94 -17.05 -4.01
N GLY A 167 -17.11 -16.06 -3.88
CA GLY A 167 -16.38 -15.75 -2.64
C GLY A 167 -15.00 -16.38 -2.49
N GLY A 168 -14.56 -17.20 -3.44
CA GLY A 168 -13.34 -18.02 -3.35
C GLY A 168 -12.15 -17.55 -4.17
N ASN A 169 -12.00 -16.24 -4.52
CA ASN A 169 -10.82 -15.86 -5.27
C ASN A 169 -9.57 -15.70 -4.37
N ALA A 170 -8.44 -16.18 -4.88
CA ALA A 170 -7.18 -16.20 -4.14
C ALA A 170 -6.70 -14.79 -3.76
N THR A 171 -6.97 -13.78 -4.58
CA THR A 171 -6.62 -12.38 -4.30
C THR A 171 -7.39 -11.83 -3.11
N SER A 172 -8.68 -12.15 -2.97
CA SER A 172 -9.50 -11.72 -1.84
C SER A 172 -9.05 -12.38 -0.54
N THR A 173 -8.78 -13.68 -0.58
CA THR A 173 -8.27 -14.46 0.57
C THR A 173 -6.91 -13.91 1.01
N TRP A 174 -5.99 -13.70 0.08
CA TRP A 174 -4.69 -13.09 0.33
C TRP A 174 -4.82 -11.68 0.95
N MET A 175 -5.68 -10.85 0.41
CA MET A 175 -5.93 -9.49 0.92
C MET A 175 -6.48 -9.53 2.35
N THR A 176 -7.41 -10.44 2.65
CA THR A 176 -8.00 -10.58 3.99
C THR A 176 -6.95 -11.02 5.01
N LEU A 177 -6.12 -12.02 4.66
CA LEU A 177 -5.04 -12.50 5.52
C LEU A 177 -3.97 -11.42 5.76
N THR A 178 -3.59 -10.70 4.72
CA THR A 178 -2.66 -9.57 4.82
C THR A 178 -3.23 -8.46 5.72
N HIS A 179 -4.51 -8.12 5.55
CA HIS A 179 -5.19 -7.14 6.38
C HIS A 179 -5.20 -7.56 7.86
N LEU A 180 -5.56 -8.81 8.15
CA LEU A 180 -5.55 -9.34 9.52
C LEU A 180 -4.17 -9.17 10.17
N ALA A 181 -3.11 -9.60 9.48
CA ALA A 181 -1.74 -9.49 9.99
C ALA A 181 -1.32 -8.03 10.22
N VAL A 182 -1.61 -7.14 9.24
CA VAL A 182 -1.27 -5.71 9.31
C VAL A 182 -2.02 -5.02 10.44
N TYR A 183 -3.30 -5.29 10.60
CA TYR A 183 -4.12 -4.74 11.68
C TYR A 183 -3.55 -5.12 13.06
N ARG A 184 -3.25 -6.41 13.29
CA ARG A 184 -2.69 -6.89 14.58
C ARG A 184 -1.28 -6.36 14.84
N ILE A 185 -0.49 -6.11 13.80
CA ILE A 185 0.82 -5.45 13.95
C ILE A 185 0.63 -3.99 14.39
N SER A 186 -0.39 -3.29 13.87
CA SER A 186 -0.68 -1.91 14.27
C SER A 186 -1.10 -1.82 15.74
N GLU A 187 -1.86 -2.79 16.23
CA GLU A 187 -2.25 -2.90 17.65
C GLU A 187 -1.13 -3.42 18.57
N ARG A 188 0.04 -3.74 17.99
CA ARG A 188 1.21 -4.29 18.70
C ARG A 188 0.96 -5.63 19.40
N GLU A 189 -0.01 -6.40 18.94
CA GLU A 189 -0.37 -7.68 19.50
C GLU A 189 0.36 -8.82 18.78
N ASN A 190 0.89 -9.76 19.57
CA ASN A 190 1.58 -10.97 19.10
C ASN A 190 2.44 -10.72 17.85
N LEU A 191 3.31 -9.72 17.89
CA LEU A 191 4.09 -9.23 16.75
C LEU A 191 4.82 -10.36 16.01
N ALA A 192 5.42 -11.30 16.74
CA ALA A 192 6.17 -12.39 16.13
C ALA A 192 5.30 -13.28 15.23
N ALA A 193 4.10 -13.68 15.69
CA ALA A 193 3.16 -14.49 14.91
C ALA A 193 2.61 -13.70 13.72
N ASN A 194 2.23 -12.44 13.92
CA ASN A 194 1.65 -11.62 12.85
C ASN A 194 2.69 -11.24 11.77
N PHE A 195 3.96 -11.04 12.13
CA PHE A 195 5.03 -10.90 11.14
C PHE A 195 5.29 -12.19 10.37
N LYS A 196 5.13 -13.38 10.99
CA LYS A 196 5.19 -14.66 10.24
C LYS A 196 4.07 -14.75 9.21
N ILE A 197 2.83 -14.37 9.58
CA ILE A 197 1.70 -14.34 8.64
C ILE A 197 1.98 -13.33 7.52
N LEU A 198 2.45 -12.14 7.83
CA LEU A 198 2.79 -11.14 6.83
C LEU A 198 3.89 -11.63 5.88
N ASN A 199 4.91 -12.31 6.38
CA ASN A 199 5.95 -12.94 5.54
C ASN A 199 5.33 -14.01 4.63
N LYS A 200 4.47 -14.87 5.17
CA LYS A 200 3.73 -15.87 4.39
C LYS A 200 2.92 -15.22 3.27
N THR A 201 2.20 -14.14 3.56
CA THR A 201 1.45 -13.41 2.51
C THR A 201 2.37 -12.78 1.46
N CYS A 202 3.57 -12.34 1.83
CA CYS A 202 4.58 -11.88 0.88
C CYS A 202 5.08 -13.01 -0.05
N GLU A 203 5.26 -14.22 0.47
CA GLU A 203 5.61 -15.41 -0.32
C GLU A 203 4.48 -15.80 -1.26
N ASP A 204 3.24 -15.84 -0.75
CA ASP A 204 2.05 -16.19 -1.51
C ASP A 204 1.69 -15.16 -2.59
N PHE A 205 2.14 -13.90 -2.42
CA PHE A 205 1.90 -12.81 -3.38
C PHE A 205 2.36 -13.16 -4.81
N ARG A 206 3.42 -13.94 -4.95
CA ARG A 206 3.87 -14.46 -6.24
C ARG A 206 2.76 -15.23 -6.96
N SER A 207 2.14 -16.17 -6.27
CA SER A 207 1.06 -16.99 -6.82
C SER A 207 -0.18 -16.16 -7.15
N VAL A 208 -0.56 -15.24 -6.26
CA VAL A 208 -1.68 -14.32 -6.45
C VAL A 208 -1.46 -13.44 -7.69
N MET A 209 -0.26 -12.88 -7.83
CA MET A 209 0.10 -12.05 -8.98
C MET A 209 0.02 -12.81 -10.32
N GLN A 210 0.44 -14.09 -10.34
CA GLN A 210 0.40 -14.91 -11.55
C GLN A 210 -1.02 -15.19 -12.05
N ARG A 211 -2.02 -15.23 -11.14
CA ARG A 211 -3.43 -15.44 -11.51
C ARG A 211 -4.05 -14.26 -12.22
N GLN A 212 -3.53 -13.06 -12.05
CA GLN A 212 -3.99 -11.82 -12.67
C GLN A 212 -5.52 -11.60 -12.53
N GLU A 213 -6.05 -11.93 -11.36
CA GLU A 213 -7.47 -11.79 -11.04
C GLU A 213 -7.92 -10.33 -11.08
N PRO A 214 -9.21 -10.01 -11.30
CA PRO A 214 -9.71 -8.65 -11.44
C PRO A 214 -9.36 -7.72 -10.28
N LEU A 215 -9.31 -8.27 -9.07
CA LEU A 215 -9.03 -7.50 -7.85
C LEU A 215 -7.54 -7.26 -7.58
N LEU A 216 -6.63 -7.85 -8.35
CA LEU A 216 -5.18 -7.82 -8.04
C LEU A 216 -4.65 -6.41 -7.81
N VAL A 217 -5.00 -5.46 -8.67
CA VAL A 217 -4.55 -4.07 -8.54
C VAL A 217 -5.13 -3.44 -7.27
N TRP A 218 -6.42 -3.61 -7.03
CA TRP A 218 -7.08 -3.08 -5.83
C TRP A 218 -6.49 -3.68 -4.55
N ALA A 219 -6.40 -5.01 -4.49
CA ALA A 219 -5.88 -5.71 -3.31
C ALA A 219 -4.45 -5.28 -2.97
N THR A 220 -3.61 -5.13 -4.00
CA THR A 220 -2.22 -4.70 -3.83
C THR A 220 -2.13 -3.25 -3.39
N TYR A 221 -2.93 -2.38 -4.01
CA TYR A 221 -2.97 -0.96 -3.65
C TYR A 221 -3.48 -0.74 -2.22
N TYR A 222 -4.55 -1.46 -1.84
CA TYR A 222 -5.09 -1.44 -0.49
C TYR A 222 -4.07 -1.91 0.55
N THR A 223 -3.32 -2.98 0.25
CA THR A 223 -2.21 -3.44 1.09
C THR A 223 -1.16 -2.34 1.29
N ILE A 224 -0.79 -1.61 0.23
CA ILE A 224 0.14 -0.48 0.35
C ILE A 224 -0.42 0.61 1.26
N LEU A 225 -1.70 0.96 1.12
CA LEU A 225 -2.36 1.96 1.97
C LEU A 225 -2.36 1.54 3.45
N HIS A 226 -2.63 0.27 3.73
CA HIS A 226 -2.55 -0.29 5.09
C HIS A 226 -1.13 -0.23 5.66
N LEU A 227 -0.14 -0.69 4.88
CA LEU A 227 1.26 -0.66 5.30
C LEU A 227 1.79 0.76 5.55
N LEU A 228 1.27 1.76 4.81
CA LEU A 228 1.57 3.18 5.04
C LEU A 228 1.06 3.69 6.39
N ASN A 229 0.06 3.06 7.00
CA ASN A 229 -0.41 3.40 8.35
C ASN A 229 0.56 2.91 9.43
N ILE A 230 1.27 1.80 9.19
CA ILE A 230 2.28 1.28 10.11
C ILE A 230 3.60 2.00 9.93
N GLY A 231 4.04 2.19 8.68
CA GLY A 231 5.30 2.86 8.36
C GLY A 231 5.63 2.87 6.87
N SER A 232 6.18 3.99 6.42
CA SER A 232 6.57 4.18 5.02
C SER A 232 7.60 3.16 4.53
N ASP A 233 8.51 2.70 5.40
CA ASP A 233 9.57 1.77 5.02
C ASP A 233 9.02 0.36 4.76
N LEU A 234 7.99 -0.05 5.51
CA LEU A 234 7.32 -1.33 5.31
C LEU A 234 6.55 -1.33 3.98
N ALA A 235 5.79 -0.27 3.71
CA ALA A 235 5.12 -0.08 2.43
C ALA A 235 6.11 -0.07 1.25
N ALA A 236 7.21 0.67 1.38
CA ALA A 236 8.25 0.71 0.35
C ALA A 236 8.92 -0.66 0.13
N SER A 237 9.10 -1.45 1.19
CA SER A 237 9.65 -2.81 1.10
C SER A 237 8.71 -3.74 0.34
N PHE A 238 7.41 -3.68 0.61
CA PHE A 238 6.41 -4.44 -0.13
C PHE A 238 6.35 -4.01 -1.62
N VAL A 239 6.37 -2.71 -1.92
CA VAL A 239 6.39 -2.23 -3.32
C VAL A 239 7.65 -2.69 -4.07
N LYS A 240 8.82 -2.75 -3.40
CA LYS A 240 10.06 -3.30 -4.00
C LYS A 240 9.93 -4.79 -4.28
N LEU A 241 9.34 -5.57 -3.36
CA LEU A 241 9.04 -6.99 -3.55
C LEU A 241 8.14 -7.20 -4.77
N ALA A 242 7.04 -6.46 -4.87
CA ALA A 242 6.10 -6.49 -5.98
C ALA A 242 6.77 -6.12 -7.32
N ALA A 243 7.63 -5.10 -7.32
CA ALA A 243 8.43 -4.71 -8.47
C ALA A 243 9.38 -5.83 -8.92
N GLY A 244 10.04 -6.49 -7.97
CA GLY A 244 10.94 -7.61 -8.24
C GLY A 244 10.20 -8.78 -8.89
N PHE A 245 9.14 -9.24 -8.28
CA PHE A 245 8.34 -10.36 -8.80
C PHE A 245 7.73 -10.05 -10.16
N SER A 246 7.08 -8.89 -10.32
CA SER A 246 6.47 -8.53 -11.59
C SER A 246 7.49 -8.38 -12.72
N SER A 247 8.69 -7.87 -12.44
CA SER A 247 9.78 -7.77 -13.43
C SER A 247 10.27 -9.14 -13.91
N VAL A 248 10.32 -10.11 -12.99
CA VAL A 248 10.75 -11.49 -13.32
C VAL A 248 9.68 -12.22 -14.13
N TYR A 249 8.40 -12.09 -13.75
CA TYR A 249 7.32 -12.87 -14.36
C TYR A 249 6.75 -12.25 -15.63
N PHE A 250 6.57 -10.94 -15.65
CA PHE A 250 5.90 -10.26 -16.75
C PHE A 250 6.88 -9.46 -17.63
N GLY A 251 8.12 -9.29 -17.19
CA GLY A 251 9.09 -8.43 -17.87
C GLY A 251 8.92 -6.95 -17.55
N LYS A 252 9.94 -6.16 -17.91
CA LYS A 252 10.07 -4.75 -17.50
C LYS A 252 9.04 -3.81 -18.15
N SER A 253 8.54 -4.14 -19.33
CA SER A 253 7.57 -3.32 -20.08
C SER A 253 6.10 -3.62 -19.76
N HIS A 254 5.83 -4.65 -18.99
CA HIS A 254 4.46 -5.00 -18.62
C HIS A 254 3.82 -3.90 -17.76
N PRO A 255 2.55 -3.51 -18.01
CA PRO A 255 1.89 -2.41 -17.29
C PRO A 255 1.93 -2.58 -15.77
N PHE A 256 1.66 -3.77 -15.27
CA PHE A 256 1.73 -4.09 -13.84
C PHE A 256 3.16 -3.92 -13.27
N THR A 257 4.21 -4.16 -14.04
CA THR A 257 5.60 -3.92 -13.63
C THR A 257 5.94 -2.43 -13.62
N VAL A 258 5.42 -1.67 -14.57
CA VAL A 258 5.65 -0.21 -14.67
C VAL A 258 5.00 0.56 -13.52
N LEU A 259 3.96 0.01 -12.91
CA LEU A 259 3.24 0.60 -11.75
C LEU A 259 4.18 0.90 -10.57
N TRP A 260 4.98 -0.07 -10.15
CA TRP A 260 5.74 -0.06 -8.89
C TRP A 260 6.80 1.03 -8.78
N PRO A 261 7.69 1.25 -9.79
CA PRO A 261 8.69 2.32 -9.72
C PRO A 261 8.07 3.72 -9.61
N ASN A 262 6.86 3.91 -10.13
CA ASN A 262 6.16 5.19 -10.01
C ASN A 262 5.61 5.37 -8.59
N LEU A 263 4.98 4.34 -8.00
CA LEU A 263 4.50 4.37 -6.61
C LEU A 263 5.65 4.60 -5.61
N LEU A 264 6.82 3.96 -5.80
CA LEU A 264 7.99 4.17 -4.94
C LEU A 264 8.52 5.60 -4.90
N ARG A 265 8.20 6.41 -5.92
CA ARG A 265 8.65 7.81 -6.04
C ARG A 265 7.61 8.80 -5.56
N MET A 266 6.37 8.36 -5.33
CA MET A 266 5.29 9.19 -4.81
C MET A 266 5.39 9.36 -3.30
N SER A 267 4.91 10.48 -2.80
CA SER A 267 4.73 10.65 -1.35
C SER A 267 3.55 9.81 -0.84
N ALA A 268 3.54 9.48 0.46
CA ALA A 268 2.42 8.78 1.07
C ALA A 268 1.08 9.53 0.89
N SER A 269 1.11 10.86 0.94
CA SER A 269 -0.06 11.70 0.69
C SER A 269 -0.58 11.55 -0.75
N ASP A 270 0.34 11.59 -1.75
CA ASP A 270 -0.05 11.44 -3.15
C ASP A 270 -0.64 10.04 -3.43
N VAL A 271 -0.05 8.99 -2.83
CA VAL A 271 -0.58 7.62 -2.93
C VAL A 271 -2.00 7.54 -2.35
N ARG A 272 -2.26 8.16 -1.19
CA ARG A 272 -3.60 8.20 -0.58
C ARG A 272 -4.59 8.96 -1.45
N GLN A 273 -4.23 10.16 -1.93
CA GLN A 273 -5.09 10.99 -2.76
C GLN A 273 -5.43 10.33 -4.10
N LEU A 274 -4.50 9.57 -4.67
CA LEU A 274 -4.69 8.88 -5.94
C LEU A 274 -5.66 7.68 -5.83
N SER A 275 -5.86 7.12 -4.64
CA SER A 275 -6.57 5.84 -4.42
C SER A 275 -7.99 5.82 -5.01
N MET A 276 -8.79 6.83 -4.72
CA MET A 276 -10.17 6.89 -5.21
C MET A 276 -10.26 7.06 -6.74
N PRO A 277 -9.66 8.13 -7.34
CA PRO A 277 -9.80 8.34 -8.78
C PRO A 277 -9.18 7.20 -9.60
N LEU A 278 -8.07 6.60 -9.14
CA LEU A 278 -7.44 5.47 -9.82
C LEU A 278 -8.35 4.24 -9.85
N MET A 279 -8.95 3.92 -8.71
CA MET A 279 -9.83 2.76 -8.60
C MET A 279 -11.16 2.98 -9.29
N ASP A 280 -11.72 4.19 -9.26
CA ASP A 280 -12.93 4.51 -10.01
C ASP A 280 -12.68 4.35 -11.53
N ALA A 281 -11.55 4.79 -12.04
CA ALA A 281 -11.17 4.60 -13.44
C ALA A 281 -10.93 3.12 -13.79
N GLN A 282 -10.30 2.33 -12.91
CA GLN A 282 -10.13 0.90 -13.10
C GLN A 282 -11.48 0.17 -13.17
N PHE A 283 -12.36 0.43 -12.21
CA PHE A 283 -13.68 -0.22 -12.13
C PHE A 283 -14.59 0.18 -13.30
N ALA A 284 -14.46 1.40 -13.81
CA ALA A 284 -15.16 1.81 -15.03
C ALA A 284 -14.76 0.96 -16.26
N LEU A 285 -13.50 0.53 -16.35
CA LEU A 285 -13.05 -0.37 -17.42
C LEU A 285 -13.49 -1.82 -17.22
N MET A 286 -13.74 -2.22 -15.97
CA MET A 286 -14.27 -3.54 -15.64
C MET A 286 -15.79 -3.64 -15.91
N ASN A 287 -16.43 -2.52 -16.28
CA ASN A 287 -17.87 -2.48 -16.47
C ASN A 287 -18.31 -3.53 -17.50
N SER A 288 -18.74 -4.68 -17.00
CA SER A 288 -19.25 -5.78 -17.79
C SER A 288 -20.75 -5.56 -18.00
N GLU A 289 -21.21 -5.69 -19.23
CA GLU A 289 -22.64 -5.70 -19.54
C GLU A 289 -23.36 -6.93 -18.99
N THR A 290 -22.58 -7.93 -18.56
CA THR A 290 -23.15 -9.17 -17.99
C THR A 290 -23.72 -8.92 -16.59
N PRO A 291 -24.80 -9.61 -16.20
CA PRO A 291 -25.36 -9.54 -14.86
C PRO A 291 -24.34 -9.84 -13.74
N SER A 292 -23.55 -10.90 -13.91
CA SER A 292 -22.50 -11.27 -12.94
C SER A 292 -21.43 -10.18 -12.81
N GLY A 293 -21.04 -9.56 -13.92
CA GLY A 293 -20.09 -8.43 -13.91
C GLY A 293 -20.64 -7.22 -13.16
N LYS A 294 -21.91 -6.89 -13.34
CA LYS A 294 -22.58 -5.80 -12.61
C LYS A 294 -22.64 -6.09 -11.11
N LEU A 295 -22.94 -7.32 -10.72
CA LEU A 295 -22.94 -7.75 -9.30
C LEU A 295 -21.54 -7.73 -8.70
N PHE A 296 -20.54 -8.20 -9.43
CA PHE A 296 -19.14 -8.15 -9.02
C PHE A 296 -18.70 -6.69 -8.75
N ILE A 297 -18.93 -5.80 -9.72
CA ILE A 297 -18.55 -4.39 -9.60
C ILE A 297 -19.29 -3.72 -8.43
N SER A 298 -20.58 -3.99 -8.24
CA SER A 298 -21.36 -3.42 -7.14
C SER A 298 -20.81 -3.85 -5.77
N LYS A 299 -20.47 -5.15 -5.60
CA LYS A 299 -19.85 -5.69 -4.37
C LYS A 299 -18.59 -4.95 -4.03
N TYR A 300 -17.65 -4.93 -4.97
CA TYR A 300 -16.32 -4.39 -4.71
C TYR A 300 -16.26 -2.87 -4.70
N THR A 301 -17.21 -2.18 -5.32
CA THR A 301 -17.39 -0.72 -5.16
C THR A 301 -17.73 -0.38 -3.72
N VAL A 302 -18.64 -1.13 -3.11
CA VAL A 302 -19.05 -0.91 -1.72
C VAL A 302 -17.96 -1.34 -0.73
N ASP A 303 -17.38 -2.55 -0.91
CA ASP A 303 -16.26 -3.04 -0.10
C ASP A 303 -15.09 -2.06 -0.11
N ARG A 304 -14.74 -1.54 -1.29
CA ARG A 304 -13.70 -0.51 -1.43
C ARG A 304 -14.05 0.77 -0.69
N ALA A 305 -15.29 1.25 -0.82
CA ALA A 305 -15.73 2.47 -0.14
C ALA A 305 -15.58 2.34 1.39
N LYS A 306 -16.01 1.21 1.98
CA LYS A 306 -15.83 0.92 3.41
C LYS A 306 -14.36 0.85 3.79
N LYS A 307 -13.55 0.10 3.03
CA LYS A 307 -12.10 -0.01 3.29
C LYS A 307 -11.35 1.33 3.24
N LEU A 308 -11.73 2.23 2.33
CA LEU A 308 -11.16 3.58 2.28
C LEU A 308 -11.68 4.48 3.39
N HIS A 309 -12.90 4.25 3.88
CA HIS A 309 -13.41 4.87 5.09
C HIS A 309 -12.60 4.45 6.31
N ASP A 310 -12.33 3.17 6.50
CA ASP A 310 -11.54 2.62 7.61
C ASP A 310 -10.11 3.19 7.64
N LEU A 311 -9.55 3.51 6.47
CA LEU A 311 -8.27 4.19 6.32
C LEU A 311 -8.34 5.72 6.44
N GLN A 312 -9.51 6.28 6.78
CA GLN A 312 -9.76 7.72 6.88
C GLN A 312 -9.47 8.50 5.59
N ILE A 313 -9.58 7.84 4.44
CA ILE A 313 -9.40 8.44 3.10
C ILE A 313 -10.74 8.96 2.58
N LEU A 314 -11.85 8.28 2.92
CA LEU A 314 -13.19 8.64 2.49
C LEU A 314 -14.05 8.99 3.73
N SER A 315 -14.80 10.09 3.64
CA SER A 315 -15.69 10.48 4.75
C SER A 315 -16.90 9.53 4.88
N PRO A 316 -17.55 9.45 6.07
CA PRO A 316 -18.76 8.67 6.27
C PRO A 316 -19.85 9.03 5.24
N GLU A 317 -20.10 10.31 5.02
CA GLU A 317 -21.14 10.81 4.11
C GLU A 317 -20.86 10.38 2.66
N ALA A 318 -19.60 10.52 2.21
CA ALA A 318 -19.21 10.11 0.86
C ALA A 318 -19.32 8.59 0.70
N THR A 319 -19.03 7.83 1.77
CA THR A 319 -19.14 6.36 1.78
C THR A 319 -20.61 5.95 1.70
N HIS A 320 -21.49 6.53 2.52
CA HIS A 320 -22.93 6.28 2.46
C HIS A 320 -23.51 6.64 1.09
N SER A 321 -23.15 7.79 0.51
CA SER A 321 -23.60 8.20 -0.82
C SER A 321 -23.23 7.19 -1.91
N LYS A 322 -21.99 6.65 -1.88
CA LYS A 322 -21.58 5.59 -2.82
C LYS A 322 -22.38 4.30 -2.61
N MET A 323 -22.62 3.89 -1.37
CA MET A 323 -23.43 2.71 -1.06
C MET A 323 -24.88 2.86 -1.52
N ASP A 324 -25.49 4.02 -1.29
CA ASP A 324 -26.86 4.32 -1.72
C ASP A 324 -26.98 4.34 -3.26
N THR A 325 -25.98 4.88 -3.95
CA THR A 325 -25.92 4.83 -5.42
C THR A 325 -25.90 3.39 -5.93
N VAL A 326 -25.14 2.50 -5.28
CA VAL A 326 -25.11 1.08 -5.64
C VAL A 326 -26.45 0.39 -5.36
N ILE A 327 -27.07 0.63 -4.19
CA ILE A 327 -28.41 0.09 -3.87
C ILE A 327 -29.44 0.53 -4.92
N GLN A 328 -29.43 1.81 -5.29
CA GLN A 328 -30.33 2.33 -6.33
C GLN A 328 -30.11 1.69 -7.68
N SER A 329 -28.85 1.38 -8.05
CA SER A 329 -28.52 0.71 -9.30
C SER A 329 -28.95 -0.77 -9.35
N LEU A 330 -29.06 -1.41 -8.18
CA LEU A 330 -29.50 -2.81 -8.07
C LEU A 330 -31.02 -2.98 -8.10
N ARG A 331 -31.79 -1.98 -7.62
CA ARG A 331 -33.28 -2.04 -7.54
C ARG A 331 -33.99 -2.30 -8.88
N PRO A 332 -33.64 -1.67 -10.00
CA PRO A 332 -34.30 -1.92 -11.29
C PRO A 332 -34.08 -3.34 -11.82
N ASN A 333 -33.05 -4.04 -11.34
CA ASN A 333 -32.72 -5.39 -11.78
C ASN A 333 -33.58 -6.47 -11.09
N ILE A 334 -34.42 -6.08 -10.14
CA ILE A 334 -35.42 -6.96 -9.52
C ILE A 334 -36.54 -7.23 -10.54
N GLY A 335 -36.30 -8.00 -11.55
CA GLY A 335 -37.24 -8.32 -12.62
C GLY A 335 -36.60 -8.58 -13.98
N SER A 336 -35.28 -8.37 -14.10
CA SER A 336 -34.54 -8.42 -15.38
C SER A 336 -33.74 -9.73 -15.60
N GLY A 337 -34.22 -10.87 -15.05
CA GLY A 337 -33.55 -12.18 -15.26
C GLY A 337 -32.39 -12.48 -14.31
N LEU A 338 -32.02 -11.56 -13.41
CA LEU A 338 -31.15 -11.85 -12.28
C LEU A 338 -31.92 -12.54 -11.18
N ASP A 339 -31.30 -13.55 -10.56
CA ASP A 339 -31.85 -14.24 -9.41
C ASP A 339 -32.11 -13.27 -8.24
N ILE A 340 -33.37 -13.09 -7.87
CA ILE A 340 -33.78 -12.21 -6.76
C ILE A 340 -33.05 -12.51 -5.46
N PRO A 341 -32.82 -13.78 -5.04
CA PRO A 341 -32.00 -14.13 -3.88
C PRO A 341 -30.59 -13.54 -3.92
N THR A 342 -29.93 -13.58 -5.08
CA THR A 342 -28.56 -13.05 -5.24
C THR A 342 -28.53 -11.52 -5.09
N ILE A 343 -29.49 -10.78 -5.65
CA ILE A 343 -29.61 -9.34 -5.48
C ILE A 343 -29.87 -8.99 -3.99
N ARG A 344 -30.78 -9.73 -3.33
CA ARG A 344 -31.07 -9.54 -1.91
C ARG A 344 -29.83 -9.75 -1.04
N ALA A 345 -29.10 -10.85 -1.29
CA ALA A 345 -27.84 -11.10 -0.57
C ALA A 345 -26.85 -9.94 -0.74
N ARG A 346 -26.76 -9.37 -1.93
CA ARG A 346 -25.92 -8.21 -2.22
C ARG A 346 -26.37 -6.97 -1.43
N VAL A 347 -27.66 -6.69 -1.41
CA VAL A 347 -28.24 -5.58 -0.65
C VAL A 347 -27.98 -5.75 0.85
N VAL A 348 -28.15 -6.97 1.39
CA VAL A 348 -27.83 -7.29 2.80
C VAL A 348 -26.37 -6.97 3.13
N VAL A 349 -25.41 -7.37 2.26
CA VAL A 349 -23.99 -7.02 2.45
C VAL A 349 -23.79 -5.51 2.53
N ILE A 350 -24.46 -4.74 1.68
CA ILE A 350 -24.34 -3.27 1.69
C ILE A 350 -24.88 -2.68 2.99
N TYR A 351 -26.03 -3.15 3.47
CA TYR A 351 -26.60 -2.70 4.74
C TYR A 351 -25.72 -3.07 5.95
N ILE A 352 -25.10 -4.27 5.93
CA ILE A 352 -24.11 -4.66 6.95
C ILE A 352 -22.91 -3.68 6.96
N LEU A 353 -22.36 -3.33 5.79
CA LEU A 353 -21.28 -2.36 5.71
C LEU A 353 -21.69 -0.95 6.12
N LYS A 354 -22.94 -0.54 5.85
CA LYS A 354 -23.51 0.72 6.37
C LYS A 354 -23.64 0.68 7.89
N ALA A 355 -24.09 -0.43 8.45
CA ALA A 355 -24.18 -0.62 9.89
C ALA A 355 -22.83 -0.45 10.58
N CYS A 356 -21.74 -0.99 10.01
CA CYS A 356 -20.38 -0.76 10.54
C CYS A 356 -20.02 0.74 10.61
N ILE A 357 -20.38 1.54 9.60
CA ILE A 357 -20.11 2.99 9.62
C ILE A 357 -20.92 3.69 10.71
N TYR A 358 -22.16 3.30 10.92
CA TYR A 358 -22.99 3.83 12.03
C TYR A 358 -22.48 3.39 13.41
N ILE A 359 -21.88 2.20 13.53
CA ILE A 359 -21.18 1.76 14.74
C ILE A 359 -20.00 2.70 15.03
N ASP A 360 -19.15 2.96 14.02
CA ASP A 360 -18.02 3.88 14.15
C ASP A 360 -18.45 5.29 14.59
N ALA A 361 -19.66 5.71 14.17
CA ALA A 361 -20.30 6.97 14.58
C ALA A 361 -21.12 6.89 15.90
N GLN A 362 -21.18 5.72 16.55
CA GLN A 362 -21.97 5.45 17.75
C GLN A 362 -23.49 5.67 17.59
N GLU A 363 -23.98 5.54 16.35
CA GLU A 363 -25.41 5.73 16.00
C GLU A 363 -26.18 4.41 16.07
N TYR A 364 -26.19 3.75 17.24
CA TYR A 364 -26.68 2.38 17.44
C TYR A 364 -28.16 2.19 17.09
N SER A 365 -29.00 3.20 17.28
CA SER A 365 -30.43 3.13 16.87
C SER A 365 -30.62 2.94 15.37
N LYS A 366 -29.74 3.53 14.55
CA LYS A 366 -29.75 3.31 13.10
C LYS A 366 -29.28 1.91 12.74
N VAL A 367 -28.33 1.38 13.51
CA VAL A 367 -27.85 0.01 13.32
C VAL A 367 -28.96 -0.99 13.65
N GLU A 368 -29.68 -0.82 14.77
CA GLU A 368 -30.82 -1.67 15.13
C GLU A 368 -31.90 -1.68 14.04
N ALA A 369 -32.27 -0.51 13.52
CA ALA A 369 -33.24 -0.41 12.41
C ALA A 369 -32.76 -1.16 11.15
N ILE A 370 -31.47 -1.09 10.80
CA ILE A 370 -30.89 -1.84 9.70
C ILE A 370 -30.97 -3.35 9.98
N LEU A 371 -30.61 -3.79 11.18
CA LEU A 371 -30.62 -5.22 11.53
C LEU A 371 -32.03 -5.78 11.45
N GLU A 372 -33.03 -5.07 11.94
CA GLU A 372 -34.45 -5.46 11.83
C GLU A 372 -34.91 -5.57 10.37
N GLU A 373 -34.49 -4.64 9.49
CA GLU A 373 -34.83 -4.64 8.08
C GLU A 373 -34.26 -5.88 7.36
N ILE A 374 -32.98 -6.23 7.65
CA ILE A 374 -32.29 -7.28 6.89
C ILE A 374 -32.43 -8.69 7.50
N GLU A 375 -32.77 -8.82 8.78
CA GLU A 375 -32.84 -10.12 9.48
C GLU A 375 -33.64 -11.19 8.70
N PRO A 376 -34.81 -10.89 8.07
CA PRO A 376 -35.57 -11.87 7.28
C PRO A 376 -34.83 -12.38 6.04
N TRP A 377 -33.76 -11.69 5.61
CA TRP A 377 -33.02 -11.99 4.37
C TRP A 377 -31.65 -12.61 4.64
N VAL A 378 -31.22 -12.65 5.90
CA VAL A 378 -29.94 -13.26 6.30
C VAL A 378 -30.07 -14.78 6.23
N LYS A 379 -29.23 -15.41 5.41
CA LYS A 379 -29.16 -16.87 5.26
C LYS A 379 -27.93 -17.43 5.97
N GLU A 380 -27.91 -18.75 6.17
CA GLU A 380 -26.76 -19.47 6.70
C GLU A 380 -25.59 -19.49 5.67
N ASN A 381 -24.87 -18.42 5.63
CA ASN A 381 -23.63 -18.25 4.84
C ASN A 381 -22.68 -17.26 5.56
N GLY A 382 -21.58 -16.92 4.95
CA GLY A 382 -20.62 -15.97 5.55
C GLY A 382 -21.21 -14.59 5.93
N ILE A 383 -22.35 -14.20 5.36
CA ILE A 383 -23.06 -12.96 5.70
C ILE A 383 -23.67 -13.06 7.09
N LEU A 384 -24.15 -14.26 7.50
CA LEU A 384 -24.68 -14.52 8.84
C LEU A 384 -23.64 -14.18 9.93
N VAL A 385 -22.37 -14.51 9.71
CA VAL A 385 -21.30 -14.20 10.68
C VAL A 385 -21.23 -12.70 10.92
N ASN A 386 -21.19 -11.90 9.85
CA ASN A 386 -21.12 -10.43 9.97
C ASN A 386 -22.39 -9.86 10.66
N PHE A 387 -23.55 -10.39 10.34
CA PHE A 387 -24.81 -9.99 10.97
C PHE A 387 -24.80 -10.25 12.48
N LEU A 388 -24.37 -11.44 12.91
CA LEU A 388 -24.29 -11.81 14.31
C LEU A 388 -23.28 -10.96 15.08
N GLU A 389 -22.13 -10.67 14.49
CA GLU A 389 -21.11 -9.78 15.08
C GLU A 389 -21.64 -8.36 15.29
N ILE A 390 -22.29 -7.78 14.28
CA ILE A 390 -22.88 -6.44 14.39
C ILE A 390 -23.96 -6.42 15.48
N LYS A 391 -24.81 -7.45 15.53
CA LYS A 391 -25.83 -7.60 16.57
C LYS A 391 -25.20 -7.67 17.96
N ALA A 392 -24.12 -8.42 18.10
CA ALA A 392 -23.35 -8.53 19.33
C ALA A 392 -22.74 -7.18 19.74
N ILE A 393 -22.14 -6.44 18.83
CA ILE A 393 -21.55 -5.11 19.08
C ILE A 393 -22.64 -4.17 19.61
N VAL A 394 -23.79 -4.07 18.94
CA VAL A 394 -24.87 -3.17 19.36
C VAL A 394 -25.39 -3.55 20.74
N LEU A 395 -25.56 -4.84 21.03
CA LEU A 395 -25.99 -5.33 22.34
C LEU A 395 -24.97 -4.98 23.43
N SER A 396 -23.68 -5.12 23.15
CA SER A 396 -22.60 -4.75 24.07
C SER A 396 -22.61 -3.25 24.37
N GLU A 397 -22.67 -2.41 23.32
CA GLU A 397 -22.65 -0.95 23.47
C GLU A 397 -23.92 -0.39 24.13
N THR A 398 -25.02 -1.12 24.05
CA THR A 398 -26.29 -0.77 24.73
C THR A 398 -26.45 -1.42 26.11
N GLY A 399 -25.39 -2.05 26.66
CA GLY A 399 -25.35 -2.60 28.03
C GLY A 399 -26.01 -3.98 28.19
N ARG A 400 -26.38 -4.65 27.10
CA ARG A 400 -27.01 -5.99 27.10
C ARG A 400 -25.93 -7.10 27.00
N CYS A 401 -25.02 -7.11 27.99
CA CYS A 401 -23.78 -7.91 27.92
C CYS A 401 -23.99 -9.42 27.76
N GLU A 402 -24.95 -10.03 28.51
CA GLU A 402 -25.23 -11.47 28.39
C GLU A 402 -25.69 -11.86 26.98
N SER A 403 -26.54 -11.05 26.38
CA SER A 403 -27.00 -11.27 25.01
C SER A 403 -25.87 -11.03 24.01
N ALA A 404 -25.00 -10.04 24.23
CA ALA A 404 -23.85 -9.75 23.39
C ALA A 404 -22.89 -10.94 23.39
N GLU A 405 -22.55 -11.49 24.53
CA GLU A 405 -21.69 -12.67 24.66
C GLU A 405 -22.22 -13.86 23.88
N TYR A 406 -23.52 -14.14 24.01
CA TYR A 406 -24.16 -15.21 23.26
C TYR A 406 -23.97 -15.03 21.75
N TYR A 407 -24.22 -13.82 21.22
CA TYR A 407 -24.07 -13.55 19.79
C TYR A 407 -22.64 -13.55 19.31
N TYR A 408 -21.65 -13.10 20.08
CA TYR A 408 -20.24 -13.21 19.76
C TYR A 408 -19.78 -14.68 19.67
N LYS A 409 -20.17 -15.51 20.65
CA LYS A 409 -19.88 -16.96 20.64
C LYS A 409 -20.52 -17.65 19.43
N LEU A 410 -21.78 -17.31 19.14
CA LEU A 410 -22.49 -17.85 18.00
C LEU A 410 -21.84 -17.43 16.67
N ALA A 411 -21.40 -16.17 16.56
CA ALA A 411 -20.69 -15.67 15.37
C ALA A 411 -19.38 -16.42 15.14
N LEU A 412 -18.59 -16.65 16.19
CA LEU A 412 -17.35 -17.40 16.11
C LEU A 412 -17.60 -18.86 15.72
N ALA A 413 -18.58 -19.53 16.33
CA ALA A 413 -18.94 -20.90 15.99
C ALA A 413 -19.37 -21.02 14.52
N LYS A 414 -20.22 -20.09 14.05
CA LYS A 414 -20.65 -20.06 12.64
C LYS A 414 -19.50 -19.70 11.70
N ALA A 415 -18.56 -18.83 12.10
CA ALA A 415 -17.37 -18.57 11.30
C ALA A 415 -16.51 -19.82 11.12
N GLN A 416 -16.31 -20.59 12.19
CA GLN A 416 -15.55 -21.84 12.15
C GLN A 416 -16.24 -22.92 11.30
N GLU A 417 -17.58 -22.97 11.35
CA GLU A 417 -18.38 -23.92 10.54
C GLU A 417 -18.37 -23.56 9.05
N LEU A 418 -18.64 -22.29 8.71
CA LEU A 418 -18.94 -21.88 7.34
C LEU A 418 -17.72 -21.41 6.53
N LEU A 419 -16.65 -20.95 7.21
CA LEU A 419 -15.53 -20.27 6.56
C LEU A 419 -14.19 -21.00 6.67
N ARG A 420 -14.13 -22.16 7.35
CA ARG A 420 -12.89 -22.91 7.58
C ARG A 420 -12.11 -23.17 6.30
N GLU A 421 -12.77 -23.59 5.25
CA GLU A 421 -12.13 -23.91 3.98
C GLU A 421 -12.08 -22.73 3.01
N SER A 422 -13.11 -21.88 3.02
CA SER A 422 -13.26 -20.81 2.05
C SER A 422 -12.50 -19.52 2.41
N ASN A 423 -12.46 -19.17 3.70
CA ASN A 423 -11.81 -17.95 4.18
C ASN A 423 -11.38 -18.06 5.66
N PRO A 424 -10.37 -18.90 6.00
CA PRO A 424 -9.94 -19.08 7.36
C PRO A 424 -9.44 -17.79 8.04
N ALA A 425 -8.91 -16.85 7.26
CA ALA A 425 -8.49 -15.55 7.80
C ALA A 425 -9.67 -14.74 8.38
N ARG A 426 -10.90 -14.90 7.85
CA ARG A 426 -12.09 -14.23 8.35
C ARG A 426 -12.48 -14.71 9.76
N ILE A 427 -12.18 -15.97 10.10
CA ILE A 427 -12.41 -16.53 11.45
C ILE A 427 -11.58 -15.75 12.49
N GLY A 428 -10.37 -15.30 12.11
CA GLY A 428 -9.51 -14.49 12.97
C GLY A 428 -10.19 -13.21 13.49
N PHE A 429 -11.00 -12.55 12.64
CA PHE A 429 -11.74 -11.34 13.07
C PHE A 429 -12.83 -11.68 14.09
N SER A 430 -13.49 -12.85 14.02
CA SER A 430 -14.47 -13.26 15.02
C SER A 430 -13.83 -13.58 16.36
N PHE A 431 -12.61 -14.17 16.36
CA PHE A 431 -11.81 -14.32 17.59
C PHE A 431 -11.49 -12.97 18.22
N MET A 432 -11.04 -12.02 17.39
CA MET A 432 -10.71 -10.67 17.88
C MET A 432 -11.92 -9.98 18.51
N ALA A 433 -13.06 -10.00 17.82
CA ALA A 433 -14.28 -9.37 18.32
C ALA A 433 -14.72 -9.94 19.68
N LEU A 434 -14.65 -11.25 19.86
CA LEU A 434 -14.96 -11.90 21.14
C LEU A 434 -13.92 -11.60 22.23
N GLN A 435 -12.63 -11.56 21.88
CA GLN A 435 -11.55 -11.18 22.80
C GLN A 435 -11.74 -9.74 23.30
N GLU A 436 -11.94 -8.78 22.38
CA GLU A 436 -12.17 -7.37 22.70
C GLU A 436 -13.40 -7.17 23.60
N PHE A 437 -14.47 -7.95 23.36
CA PHE A 437 -15.65 -7.94 24.23
C PHE A 437 -15.30 -8.35 25.65
N TYR A 438 -14.57 -9.44 25.87
CA TYR A 438 -14.18 -9.89 27.22
C TYR A 438 -13.21 -8.91 27.90
N GLU A 439 -12.27 -8.33 27.14
CA GLU A 439 -11.37 -7.29 27.66
C GLU A 439 -12.16 -6.04 28.12
N LYS A 440 -13.16 -5.63 27.34
CA LYS A 440 -14.04 -4.50 27.67
C LYS A 440 -14.92 -4.76 28.87
N THR A 441 -15.40 -5.99 29.07
CA THR A 441 -16.23 -6.39 30.23
C THR A 441 -15.40 -6.74 31.46
N GLY A 442 -14.08 -6.80 31.35
CA GLY A 442 -13.15 -7.10 32.44
C GLY A 442 -13.00 -8.60 32.76
N ASP A 443 -13.52 -9.48 31.94
CA ASP A 443 -13.32 -10.93 32.04
C ASP A 443 -11.98 -11.34 31.43
N THR A 444 -10.91 -11.15 32.19
CA THR A 444 -9.55 -11.39 31.76
C THR A 444 -9.25 -12.88 31.52
N GLU A 445 -9.93 -13.80 32.23
CA GLU A 445 -9.74 -15.24 32.07
C GLU A 445 -10.33 -15.69 30.73
N ALA A 446 -11.57 -15.29 30.43
CA ALA A 446 -12.20 -15.59 29.15
C ALA A 446 -11.44 -14.93 27.97
N ALA A 447 -10.98 -13.69 28.11
CA ALA A 447 -10.17 -13.02 27.10
C ALA A 447 -8.88 -13.79 26.79
N GLN A 448 -8.20 -14.29 27.85
CA GLN A 448 -6.98 -15.09 27.66
C GLN A 448 -7.26 -16.43 26.98
N ALA A 449 -8.33 -17.12 27.34
CA ALA A 449 -8.72 -18.38 26.69
C ALA A 449 -9.00 -18.19 25.19
N VAL A 450 -9.74 -17.14 24.81
CA VAL A 450 -10.00 -16.78 23.41
C VAL A 450 -8.70 -16.44 22.67
N ARG A 451 -7.78 -15.73 23.31
CA ARG A 451 -6.46 -15.39 22.75
C ARG A 451 -5.63 -16.65 22.46
N ASP A 452 -5.67 -17.63 23.36
CA ASP A 452 -4.92 -18.88 23.19
C ASP A 452 -5.50 -19.70 22.01
N ASP A 453 -6.82 -19.79 21.90
CA ASP A 453 -7.48 -20.44 20.76
C ASP A 453 -7.23 -19.71 19.43
N TYR A 454 -7.24 -18.37 19.45
CA TYR A 454 -6.84 -17.57 18.30
C TYR A 454 -5.41 -17.86 17.88
N ASN A 455 -4.46 -17.95 18.81
CA ASN A 455 -3.06 -18.28 18.51
C ASN A 455 -2.91 -19.69 17.92
N LYS A 456 -3.70 -20.67 18.36
CA LYS A 456 -3.76 -22.01 17.70
C LYS A 456 -4.27 -21.90 16.27
N HIS A 457 -5.34 -21.11 16.05
CA HIS A 457 -5.87 -20.88 14.71
C HIS A 457 -4.83 -20.22 13.78
N LEU A 458 -4.10 -19.21 14.25
CA LEU A 458 -3.01 -18.57 13.50
C LEU A 458 -1.91 -19.55 13.11
N LYS A 459 -1.47 -20.42 14.04
CA LYS A 459 -0.47 -21.46 13.77
C LYS A 459 -0.93 -22.41 12.67
N SER A 460 -2.19 -22.83 12.70
CA SER A 460 -2.76 -23.71 11.66
C SER A 460 -2.75 -23.07 10.27
N MET A 461 -2.97 -21.75 10.17
CA MET A 461 -2.91 -21.03 8.89
C MET A 461 -1.48 -20.90 8.31
N VAL A 462 -0.45 -20.96 9.17
CA VAL A 462 0.96 -20.86 8.74
C VAL A 462 1.57 -22.23 8.48
N GLY A 463 0.83 -23.33 8.73
CA GLY A 463 1.30 -24.70 8.54
C GLY A 463 2.21 -25.21 9.67
N GLU A 464 2.26 -24.53 10.83
CA GLU A 464 2.91 -24.99 12.06
C GLU A 464 1.96 -25.94 12.80
N THR A 465 1.69 -27.13 12.26
CA THR A 465 1.06 -28.22 13.03
C THR A 465 2.05 -28.70 14.09
N SER A 466 1.59 -28.76 15.32
CA SER A 466 2.37 -29.28 16.45
C SER A 466 2.85 -30.70 16.13
N GLN A 467 4.13 -30.88 15.80
CA GLN A 467 4.75 -32.22 15.71
C GLN A 467 4.78 -32.94 17.07
N ASN A 468 4.25 -32.34 18.14
CA ASN A 468 4.26 -32.90 19.48
C ASN A 468 3.01 -33.71 19.87
N GLU A 469 1.94 -33.69 19.05
CA GLU A 469 0.74 -34.51 19.37
C GLU A 469 0.81 -35.92 18.80
N VAL A 470 1.70 -36.19 17.84
CA VAL A 470 1.82 -37.52 17.22
C VAL A 470 2.80 -38.45 17.99
N LEU A 471 3.59 -37.92 18.90
CA LEU A 471 4.56 -38.73 19.71
C LEU A 471 4.01 -39.19 21.07
N GLY A 472 2.76 -38.82 21.42
CA GLY A 472 2.12 -39.18 22.69
C GLY A 472 1.36 -40.52 22.66
N ASP A 473 0.84 -40.93 21.52
CA ASP A 473 -0.03 -42.12 21.41
C ASP A 473 0.70 -43.43 21.04
N GLU A 474 1.97 -43.36 20.63
CA GLU A 474 2.75 -44.58 20.32
C GLU A 474 3.55 -45.14 21.49
N ALA A 475 3.55 -44.46 22.66
CA ALA A 475 4.37 -44.90 23.80
C ALA A 475 3.65 -45.80 24.83
N GLU A 476 2.31 -46.00 24.72
CA GLU A 476 1.56 -46.85 25.68
C GLU A 476 1.24 -48.29 25.21
N GLU A 477 1.62 -48.71 23.99
CA GLU A 477 1.27 -50.03 23.46
C GLU A 477 2.41 -51.07 23.50
N VAL A 478 3.56 -50.80 24.12
CA VAL A 478 4.71 -51.78 24.19
C VAL A 478 5.11 -52.15 25.63
N GLN A 479 4.17 -52.14 26.59
CA GLN A 479 4.39 -52.86 27.89
C GLN A 479 3.19 -53.74 28.25
N GLY A 480 3.01 -54.82 27.53
CA GLY A 480 1.98 -55.79 27.86
C GLY A 480 2.00 -57.06 27.01
N THR A 481 3.13 -57.77 26.90
CA THR A 481 3.19 -59.24 26.68
C THR A 481 4.48 -59.79 27.25
#